data_f1f75f3a39a9f253a4cf03aba5445b06
#
_entry.id   f1f75f3a39a9f253a4cf03aba5445b06
#
_cell.length_a   1.000
_cell.length_b   1.000
_cell.length_c   1.000
_cell.angle_alpha   90.00
_cell.angle_beta   90.00
_cell.angle_gamma   90.00
#
_symmetry.space_group_name_H-M   'P 1'
#
loop_
_entity.id
_entity.type
_entity.pdbx_description
1 polymer ?
#
loop_
_entity_poly.entity_id
_entity_poly.type
_entity_poly.pdbx_seq_one_letter_code
_entity_poly.pdbx_strand_id
1 'polypeptide(L)'
;MARKVLVLGSNFGGLTAALAVRSELHGDVDVTVISPSDRFVFNPSLIWLPFGVRSEEDLSFPVAPVLGDHHIEFVHASATSIDPGAKVVRVGTTEYPYDYLIIATGYENDFSVAPGLGRGGNAVTITSLDDATEAGERWRKFLEKPGDVVIGATQGASCFGAAYEFLFNTAYQLKKHGLADRVKLTYLTSEPELGHFGIGGLPHGETLLGMFLKQKGIEAITNASVEYVDSVAIRLTDGRDLPFAFSMLIPPFVGRRLIAESGLGDAKGYVAVRPTYQSTAFDDVYAVGIAAAVQAPWHTPTPVGVPKTGFPTEVMAHVAAKNVAAQIRGETPSEEHEFKDIKAVCVMDAGNNGVIILADKMLPPRRHGLLIPGPQAHLMKLAFEKYFLWKSRNGYVNLP
;
A
#
# COMPACT_ATOMS: atom_id res chain seq x y z
N MET A 1 23.08 10.63 -28.02
CA MET A 1 22.03 9.61 -27.80
C MET A 1 21.15 10.12 -26.66
N ALA A 2 19.85 9.92 -26.76
CA ALA A 2 18.95 10.25 -25.64
C ALA A 2 19.35 9.45 -24.38
N ARG A 3 19.19 10.07 -23.22
CA ARG A 3 19.40 9.38 -21.93
C ARG A 3 18.30 8.35 -21.71
N LYS A 4 18.64 7.23 -21.10
CA LYS A 4 17.72 6.12 -20.84
C LYS A 4 17.30 6.12 -19.37
N VAL A 5 16.01 6.27 -19.13
CA VAL A 5 15.39 6.12 -17.80
C VAL A 5 14.57 4.85 -17.77
N LEU A 6 14.95 3.93 -16.89
CA LEU A 6 14.23 2.68 -16.69
C LEU A 6 13.43 2.74 -15.41
N VAL A 7 12.15 2.35 -15.46
CA VAL A 7 11.26 2.31 -14.29
C VAL A 7 10.80 0.87 -14.08
N LEU A 8 10.98 0.35 -12.87
CA LEU A 8 10.50 -0.98 -12.48
C LEU A 8 9.19 -0.88 -11.69
N GLY A 9 8.11 -1.36 -12.30
CA GLY A 9 6.74 -1.32 -11.77
C GLY A 9 5.85 -0.32 -12.51
N SER A 10 4.55 -0.60 -12.55
CA SER A 10 3.54 0.15 -13.34
C SER A 10 2.34 0.63 -12.51
N ASN A 11 2.38 0.50 -11.19
CA ASN A 11 1.32 1.00 -10.31
C ASN A 11 1.65 2.42 -9.79
N PHE A 12 1.10 2.88 -8.67
CA PHE A 12 1.21 4.26 -8.15
C PHE A 12 2.58 4.91 -8.38
N GLY A 13 3.64 4.31 -7.84
CA GLY A 13 4.99 4.90 -7.94
C GLY A 13 5.56 4.88 -9.34
N GLY A 14 5.44 3.75 -10.06
CA GLY A 14 6.05 3.58 -11.36
C GLY A 14 5.35 4.37 -12.46
N LEU A 15 4.01 4.33 -12.51
CA LEU A 15 3.23 5.12 -13.47
C LEU A 15 3.48 6.62 -13.27
N THR A 16 3.39 7.10 -12.02
CA THR A 16 3.64 8.50 -11.70
C THR A 16 5.07 8.91 -12.04
N ALA A 17 6.08 8.11 -11.67
CA ALA A 17 7.47 8.43 -11.95
C ALA A 17 7.76 8.50 -13.47
N ALA A 18 7.29 7.52 -14.24
CA ALA A 18 7.50 7.47 -15.69
C ALA A 18 6.87 8.68 -16.40
N LEU A 19 5.62 8.99 -16.09
CA LEU A 19 4.89 10.13 -16.64
C LEU A 19 5.49 11.47 -16.19
N ALA A 20 5.92 11.59 -14.93
CA ALA A 20 6.56 12.78 -14.41
C ALA A 20 7.93 13.04 -15.08
N VAL A 21 8.76 12.01 -15.27
CA VAL A 21 10.02 12.11 -16.02
C VAL A 21 9.76 12.57 -17.44
N ARG A 22 8.76 11.99 -18.12
CA ARG A 22 8.36 12.40 -19.47
C ARG A 22 7.88 13.86 -19.50
N SER A 23 7.11 14.29 -18.52
CA SER A 23 6.63 15.67 -18.39
C SER A 23 7.78 16.67 -18.16
N GLU A 24 8.79 16.31 -17.38
CA GLU A 24 9.94 17.17 -17.08
C GLU A 24 10.91 17.31 -18.27
N LEU A 25 11.09 16.25 -19.06
CA LEU A 25 12.13 16.16 -20.09
C LEU A 25 11.60 16.09 -21.52
N HIS A 26 10.28 15.97 -21.69
CA HIS A 26 9.62 15.86 -22.99
C HIS A 26 10.25 14.75 -23.88
N GLY A 27 10.69 15.09 -25.09
CA GLY A 27 11.27 14.15 -26.06
C GLY A 27 12.77 13.87 -25.88
N ASP A 28 13.43 14.51 -24.92
CA ASP A 28 14.89 14.44 -24.78
C ASP A 28 15.39 13.20 -24.00
N VAL A 29 14.49 12.29 -23.68
CA VAL A 29 14.77 11.09 -22.88
C VAL A 29 14.02 9.88 -23.41
N ASP A 30 14.64 8.70 -23.38
CA ASP A 30 13.99 7.42 -23.60
C ASP A 30 13.51 6.87 -22.25
N VAL A 31 12.20 6.69 -22.08
CA VAL A 31 11.62 6.14 -20.86
C VAL A 31 11.03 4.77 -21.16
N THR A 32 11.45 3.76 -20.41
CA THR A 32 10.94 2.39 -20.49
C THR A 32 10.41 1.95 -19.13
N VAL A 33 9.20 1.41 -19.09
CA VAL A 33 8.60 0.80 -17.88
C VAL A 33 8.61 -0.70 -18.03
N ILE A 34 9.18 -1.42 -17.07
CA ILE A 34 9.14 -2.90 -17.00
C ILE A 34 8.28 -3.31 -15.82
N SER A 35 7.25 -4.11 -16.05
CA SER A 35 6.36 -4.59 -14.99
C SER A 35 5.74 -5.95 -15.33
N PRO A 36 5.62 -6.87 -14.35
CA PRO A 36 4.87 -8.11 -14.52
C PRO A 36 3.35 -7.89 -14.59
N SER A 37 2.85 -6.73 -14.19
CA SER A 37 1.44 -6.37 -14.29
C SER A 37 1.25 -5.38 -15.43
N ASP A 38 0.30 -5.66 -16.31
CA ASP A 38 -0.15 -4.78 -17.39
C ASP A 38 -1.25 -3.81 -16.95
N ARG A 39 -1.67 -3.89 -15.68
CA ARG A 39 -2.76 -3.07 -15.14
C ARG A 39 -2.29 -2.20 -13.98
N PHE A 40 -2.78 -0.96 -13.97
CA PHE A 40 -2.86 -0.15 -12.77
C PHE A 40 -4.01 -0.63 -11.91
N VAL A 41 -3.81 -0.74 -10.60
CA VAL A 41 -4.82 -1.12 -9.62
C VAL A 41 -4.95 -0.04 -8.56
N PHE A 42 -6.17 0.45 -8.33
CA PHE A 42 -6.47 1.40 -7.27
C PHE A 42 -6.66 0.68 -5.93
N ASN A 43 -5.55 0.32 -5.30
CA ASN A 43 -5.51 -0.44 -4.05
C ASN A 43 -6.43 0.08 -2.92
N PRO A 44 -6.64 1.43 -2.74
CA PRO A 44 -7.48 1.91 -1.66
C PRO A 44 -8.94 1.44 -1.69
N SER A 45 -9.44 0.98 -2.84
CA SER A 45 -10.80 0.47 -2.98
C SER A 45 -10.92 -1.05 -3.01
N LEU A 46 -9.81 -1.79 -2.85
CA LEU A 46 -9.83 -3.26 -2.72
C LEU A 46 -10.67 -3.73 -1.53
N ILE A 47 -10.86 -2.90 -0.52
CA ILE A 47 -11.75 -3.16 0.62
C ILE A 47 -13.21 -3.41 0.21
N TRP A 48 -13.64 -2.92 -0.95
CA TRP A 48 -15.02 -3.05 -1.43
C TRP A 48 -15.24 -4.26 -2.35
N LEU A 49 -14.17 -4.78 -2.93
CA LEU A 49 -14.23 -5.91 -3.87
C LEU A 49 -14.84 -7.16 -3.22
N PRO A 50 -14.44 -7.59 -2.00
CA PRO A 50 -15.00 -8.78 -1.35
C PRO A 50 -16.50 -8.73 -1.13
N PHE A 51 -17.05 -7.53 -0.98
CA PHE A 51 -18.47 -7.31 -0.73
C PHE A 51 -19.30 -7.09 -2.02
N GLY A 52 -18.67 -7.15 -3.20
CA GLY A 52 -19.33 -6.90 -4.49
C GLY A 52 -19.78 -5.45 -4.69
N VAL A 53 -19.20 -4.49 -3.94
CA VAL A 53 -19.45 -3.05 -4.11
C VAL A 53 -18.69 -2.49 -5.31
N ARG A 54 -17.59 -3.16 -5.67
CA ARG A 54 -16.78 -2.89 -6.87
C ARG A 54 -16.44 -4.20 -7.57
N SER A 55 -16.25 -4.12 -8.89
CA SER A 55 -15.61 -5.16 -9.70
C SER A 55 -14.12 -4.85 -9.91
N GLU A 56 -13.37 -5.77 -10.48
CA GLU A 56 -11.96 -5.55 -10.84
C GLU A 56 -11.82 -4.45 -11.91
N GLU A 57 -12.76 -4.38 -12.86
CA GLU A 57 -12.80 -3.38 -13.92
C GLU A 57 -13.05 -1.98 -13.39
N ASP A 58 -13.83 -1.85 -12.29
CA ASP A 58 -14.06 -0.57 -11.62
C ASP A 58 -12.76 0.00 -11.02
N LEU A 59 -11.86 -0.88 -10.57
CA LEU A 59 -10.67 -0.53 -9.78
C LEU A 59 -9.37 -0.53 -10.57
N SER A 60 -9.39 -0.95 -11.82
CA SER A 60 -8.17 -1.14 -12.59
C SER A 60 -8.31 -0.70 -14.05
N PHE A 61 -7.17 -0.48 -14.71
CA PHE A 61 -7.12 -0.21 -16.15
C PHE A 61 -5.77 -0.65 -16.74
N PRO A 62 -5.71 -0.98 -18.05
CA PRO A 62 -4.44 -1.32 -18.71
C PRO A 62 -3.52 -0.10 -18.79
N VAL A 63 -2.24 -0.27 -18.43
CA VAL A 63 -1.25 0.84 -18.43
C VAL A 63 -0.64 1.10 -19.80
N ALA A 64 -0.58 0.09 -20.67
CA ALA A 64 0.07 0.21 -21.98
C ALA A 64 -0.47 1.36 -22.85
N PRO A 65 -1.81 1.59 -22.96
CA PRO A 65 -2.32 2.73 -23.71
C PRO A 65 -1.87 4.08 -23.14
N VAL A 66 -1.95 4.24 -21.80
CA VAL A 66 -1.54 5.47 -21.12
C VAL A 66 -0.07 5.79 -21.35
N LEU A 67 0.79 4.77 -21.20
CA LEU A 67 2.23 4.92 -21.44
C LEU A 67 2.53 5.21 -22.92
N GLY A 68 1.85 4.52 -23.85
CA GLY A 68 1.98 4.72 -25.29
C GLY A 68 1.59 6.12 -25.75
N ASP A 69 0.48 6.68 -25.24
CA ASP A 69 0.03 8.05 -25.52
C ASP A 69 1.06 9.11 -25.08
N HIS A 70 1.92 8.75 -24.13
CA HIS A 70 3.02 9.61 -23.64
C HIS A 70 4.39 9.22 -24.19
N HIS A 71 4.45 8.38 -25.24
CA HIS A 71 5.71 7.90 -25.84
C HIS A 71 6.66 7.25 -24.82
N ILE A 72 6.12 6.44 -23.91
CA ILE A 72 6.85 5.63 -22.94
C ILE A 72 6.73 4.17 -23.36
N GLU A 73 7.85 3.49 -23.50
CA GLU A 73 7.88 2.07 -23.80
C GLU A 73 7.39 1.25 -22.61
N PHE A 74 6.53 0.27 -22.87
CA PHE A 74 6.06 -0.65 -21.85
C PHE A 74 6.47 -2.09 -22.17
N VAL A 75 7.21 -2.71 -21.26
CA VAL A 75 7.62 -4.12 -21.31
C VAL A 75 6.83 -4.89 -20.28
N HIS A 76 5.83 -5.65 -20.74
CA HIS A 76 5.03 -6.51 -19.88
C HIS A 76 5.80 -7.78 -19.55
N ALA A 77 6.67 -7.72 -18.55
CA ALA A 77 7.50 -8.84 -18.11
C ALA A 77 8.06 -8.60 -16.70
N SER A 78 8.52 -9.67 -16.05
CA SER A 78 9.25 -9.58 -14.79
C SER A 78 10.73 -9.37 -15.04
N ALA A 79 11.34 -8.36 -14.40
CA ALA A 79 12.78 -8.26 -14.31
C ALA A 79 13.34 -9.47 -13.54
N THR A 80 14.39 -10.09 -14.07
CA THR A 80 14.99 -11.31 -13.51
C THR A 80 16.28 -11.05 -12.75
N SER A 81 17.01 -9.99 -13.11
CA SER A 81 18.19 -9.53 -12.35
C SER A 81 18.45 -8.05 -12.62
N ILE A 82 19.16 -7.40 -11.68
CA ILE A 82 19.65 -6.04 -11.80
C ILE A 82 21.14 -6.08 -11.50
N ASP A 83 21.95 -5.52 -12.40
CA ASP A 83 23.36 -5.27 -12.18
C ASP A 83 23.58 -3.75 -12.12
N PRO A 84 23.63 -3.17 -10.90
CA PRO A 84 23.77 -1.73 -10.76
C PRO A 84 25.15 -1.20 -11.17
N GLY A 85 26.18 -2.06 -11.12
CA GLY A 85 27.53 -1.68 -11.57
C GLY A 85 27.65 -1.58 -13.10
N ALA A 86 27.02 -2.52 -13.82
CA ALA A 86 26.94 -2.50 -15.27
C ALA A 86 25.80 -1.61 -15.80
N LYS A 87 24.90 -1.12 -14.92
CA LYS A 87 23.69 -0.34 -15.26
C LYS A 87 22.77 -1.10 -16.22
N VAL A 88 22.45 -2.34 -15.88
CA VAL A 88 21.61 -3.22 -16.71
C VAL A 88 20.56 -3.90 -15.87
N VAL A 89 19.32 -3.90 -16.37
CA VAL A 89 18.25 -4.78 -15.90
C VAL A 89 18.03 -5.87 -16.93
N ARG A 90 17.86 -7.12 -16.49
CA ARG A 90 17.57 -8.27 -17.37
C ARG A 90 16.13 -8.71 -17.25
N VAL A 91 15.56 -9.07 -18.38
CA VAL A 91 14.28 -9.77 -18.50
C VAL A 91 14.53 -11.05 -19.28
N GLY A 92 14.64 -12.18 -18.61
CA GLY A 92 15.13 -13.42 -19.22
C GLY A 92 16.54 -13.22 -19.78
N THR A 93 16.69 -13.34 -21.11
CA THR A 93 17.96 -13.15 -21.84
C THR A 93 18.13 -11.73 -22.38
N THR A 94 17.12 -10.89 -22.34
CA THR A 94 17.14 -9.53 -22.89
C THR A 94 17.72 -8.55 -21.87
N GLU A 95 18.66 -7.72 -22.29
CA GLU A 95 19.28 -6.69 -21.47
C GLU A 95 18.67 -5.32 -21.77
N TYR A 96 18.35 -4.58 -20.70
CA TYR A 96 17.84 -3.21 -20.73
C TYR A 96 18.88 -2.30 -20.03
N PRO A 97 19.80 -1.69 -20.79
CA PRO A 97 20.75 -0.74 -20.22
C PRO A 97 20.06 0.56 -19.87
N TYR A 98 20.50 1.21 -18.78
CA TYR A 98 19.95 2.47 -18.32
C TYR A 98 21.04 3.48 -17.94
N ASP A 99 20.72 4.76 -18.06
CA ASP A 99 21.47 5.84 -17.40
C ASP A 99 20.95 6.08 -15.98
N TYR A 100 19.63 5.97 -15.79
CA TYR A 100 18.94 6.12 -14.51
C TYR A 100 17.91 5.03 -14.30
N LEU A 101 17.82 4.53 -13.06
CA LEU A 101 16.86 3.50 -12.66
C LEU A 101 15.94 4.00 -11.55
N ILE A 102 14.62 3.87 -11.72
CA ILE A 102 13.63 4.14 -10.68
C ILE A 102 12.98 2.83 -10.25
N ILE A 103 13.19 2.45 -9.00
CA ILE A 103 12.64 1.24 -8.39
C ILE A 103 11.30 1.58 -7.76
N ALA A 104 10.21 1.10 -8.36
CA ALA A 104 8.84 1.26 -7.90
C ALA A 104 8.12 -0.10 -7.84
N THR A 105 8.87 -1.15 -7.47
CA THR A 105 8.44 -2.56 -7.52
C THR A 105 7.39 -2.94 -6.48
N GLY A 106 7.05 -2.02 -5.57
CA GLY A 106 6.08 -2.27 -4.51
C GLY A 106 6.59 -3.27 -3.47
N TYR A 107 5.80 -4.30 -3.18
CA TYR A 107 6.01 -5.23 -2.07
C TYR A 107 5.57 -6.65 -2.41
N GLU A 108 5.92 -7.54 -1.50
CA GLU A 108 5.34 -8.88 -1.33
C GLU A 108 4.74 -8.98 0.07
N ASN A 109 3.70 -9.81 0.22
CA ASN A 109 3.16 -10.14 1.52
C ASN A 109 4.08 -11.13 2.23
N ASP A 110 4.47 -10.85 3.46
CA ASP A 110 5.20 -11.79 4.29
C ASP A 110 4.22 -12.68 5.08
N PHE A 111 3.79 -13.77 4.47
CA PHE A 111 2.92 -14.74 5.13
C PHE A 111 3.67 -15.66 6.10
N SER A 112 4.99 -15.63 6.13
CA SER A 112 5.79 -16.43 7.07
C SER A 112 5.61 -15.97 8.53
N VAL A 113 5.10 -14.77 8.72
CA VAL A 113 4.82 -14.19 10.04
C VAL A 113 3.81 -14.99 10.86
N ALA A 114 2.88 -15.69 10.20
CA ALA A 114 1.86 -16.52 10.84
C ALA A 114 1.45 -17.65 9.87
N PRO A 115 1.90 -18.90 10.10
CA PRO A 115 1.46 -20.04 9.31
C PRO A 115 -0.07 -20.13 9.23
N GLY A 116 -0.60 -20.41 8.04
CA GLY A 116 -2.04 -20.45 7.78
C GLY A 116 -2.66 -19.12 7.34
N LEU A 117 -1.86 -18.05 7.24
CA LEU A 117 -2.27 -16.76 6.68
C LEU A 117 -2.04 -16.73 5.17
N GLY A 118 -2.89 -15.99 4.44
CA GLY A 118 -2.72 -15.66 3.04
C GLY A 118 -3.42 -16.61 2.07
N ARG A 119 -3.03 -16.51 0.81
CA ARG A 119 -3.69 -17.22 -0.31
C ARG A 119 -3.67 -18.72 -0.11
N GLY A 120 -4.86 -19.34 -0.17
CA GLY A 120 -5.04 -20.77 0.12
C GLY A 120 -4.90 -21.17 1.59
N GLY A 121 -4.55 -20.23 2.48
CA GLY A 121 -4.52 -20.41 3.92
C GLY A 121 -5.89 -20.35 4.59
N ASN A 122 -5.95 -20.15 5.89
CA ASN A 122 -7.19 -20.12 6.67
C ASN A 122 -7.74 -18.69 6.85
N ALA A 123 -6.88 -17.68 6.97
CA ALA A 123 -7.26 -16.27 6.95
C ALA A 123 -6.85 -15.61 5.62
N VAL A 124 -7.73 -14.79 5.05
CA VAL A 124 -7.48 -14.04 3.80
C VAL A 124 -6.81 -12.71 4.08
N THR A 125 -6.35 -12.07 3.01
CA THR A 125 -5.97 -10.65 3.00
C THR A 125 -6.65 -9.92 1.83
N ILE A 126 -6.44 -8.61 1.70
CA ILE A 126 -7.04 -7.77 0.64
C ILE A 126 -6.00 -6.85 0.00
N THR A 127 -4.74 -7.24 0.00
CA THR A 127 -3.63 -6.37 -0.41
C THR A 127 -3.38 -6.34 -1.92
N SER A 128 -3.96 -7.29 -2.67
CA SER A 128 -3.96 -7.34 -4.14
C SER A 128 -5.35 -7.65 -4.69
N LEU A 129 -5.53 -7.53 -6.02
CA LEU A 129 -6.78 -7.93 -6.68
C LEU A 129 -7.11 -9.40 -6.39
N ASP A 130 -6.17 -10.29 -6.61
CA ASP A 130 -6.37 -11.73 -6.39
C ASP A 130 -6.71 -12.04 -4.93
N ASP A 131 -6.03 -11.39 -3.97
CA ASP A 131 -6.30 -11.59 -2.54
C ASP A 131 -7.72 -11.11 -2.19
N ALA A 132 -8.13 -9.95 -2.71
CA ALA A 132 -9.45 -9.39 -2.48
C ALA A 132 -10.55 -10.22 -3.18
N THR A 133 -10.26 -10.81 -4.33
CA THR A 133 -11.17 -11.73 -5.03
C THR A 133 -11.38 -13.00 -4.21
N GLU A 134 -10.30 -13.63 -3.70
CA GLU A 134 -10.40 -14.77 -2.79
C GLU A 134 -11.17 -14.41 -1.50
N ALA A 135 -10.92 -13.24 -0.93
CA ALA A 135 -11.67 -12.75 0.23
C ALA A 135 -13.19 -12.65 -0.08
N GLY A 136 -13.55 -12.23 -1.29
CA GLY A 136 -14.94 -12.20 -1.75
C GLY A 136 -15.59 -13.58 -1.88
N GLU A 137 -14.85 -14.58 -2.36
CA GLU A 137 -15.32 -15.96 -2.42
C GLU A 137 -15.58 -16.52 -1.01
N ARG A 138 -14.66 -16.25 -0.08
CA ARG A 138 -14.82 -16.68 1.32
C ARG A 138 -15.91 -15.92 2.05
N TRP A 139 -16.10 -14.64 1.75
CA TRP A 139 -17.20 -13.87 2.29
C TRP A 139 -18.57 -14.45 1.85
N ARG A 140 -18.72 -14.84 0.59
CA ARG A 140 -19.95 -15.50 0.12
C ARG A 140 -20.23 -16.82 0.83
N LYS A 141 -19.21 -17.66 1.02
CA LYS A 141 -19.33 -18.92 1.79
C LYS A 141 -19.68 -18.67 3.26
N PHE A 142 -19.08 -17.62 3.85
CA PHE A 142 -19.40 -17.20 5.22
C PHE A 142 -20.87 -16.82 5.38
N LEU A 143 -21.48 -16.14 4.40
CA LEU A 143 -22.89 -15.76 4.45
C LEU A 143 -23.84 -16.99 4.44
N GLU A 144 -23.42 -18.11 3.90
CA GLU A 144 -24.19 -19.38 3.93
C GLU A 144 -24.19 -20.02 5.33
N LYS A 145 -23.07 -19.90 6.04
CA LYS A 145 -22.90 -20.44 7.40
C LYS A 145 -22.16 -19.41 8.29
N PRO A 146 -22.88 -18.38 8.77
CA PRO A 146 -22.26 -17.33 9.58
C PRO A 146 -21.76 -17.85 10.94
N GLY A 147 -20.70 -17.24 11.42
CA GLY A 147 -20.09 -17.44 12.74
C GLY A 147 -19.27 -16.23 13.13
N ASP A 148 -18.36 -16.36 14.08
CA ASP A 148 -17.52 -15.26 14.53
C ASP A 148 -16.57 -14.76 13.44
N VAL A 149 -16.25 -13.47 13.48
CA VAL A 149 -15.41 -12.81 12.49
C VAL A 149 -14.24 -12.12 13.17
N VAL A 150 -13.04 -12.34 12.68
CA VAL A 150 -11.82 -11.66 13.13
C VAL A 150 -11.20 -10.88 11.97
N ILE A 151 -11.12 -9.56 12.12
CA ILE A 151 -10.50 -8.66 11.15
C ILE A 151 -9.33 -7.96 11.82
N GLY A 152 -8.22 -7.75 11.11
CA GLY A 152 -7.12 -7.01 11.72
C GLY A 152 -5.83 -6.98 10.93
N ALA A 153 -4.73 -6.84 11.67
CA ALA A 153 -3.38 -6.76 11.15
C ALA A 153 -2.39 -7.47 12.09
N THR A 154 -1.50 -8.27 11.50
CA THR A 154 -0.52 -9.05 12.25
C THR A 154 0.66 -8.19 12.73
N GLN A 155 1.54 -8.77 13.55
CA GLN A 155 2.82 -8.17 13.92
C GLN A 155 3.62 -7.77 12.66
N GLY A 156 4.23 -6.58 12.69
CA GLY A 156 5.01 -6.05 11.58
C GLY A 156 4.20 -5.48 10.41
N ALA A 157 2.87 -5.59 10.43
CA ALA A 157 2.01 -4.96 9.44
C ALA A 157 2.24 -3.44 9.40
N SER A 158 1.99 -2.83 8.23
CA SER A 158 2.17 -1.40 8.01
C SER A 158 0.91 -0.70 7.47
N CYS A 159 -0.16 -1.42 7.16
CA CYS A 159 -1.37 -0.84 6.57
C CYS A 159 -2.61 -1.05 7.46
N PHE A 160 -2.61 -0.46 8.65
CA PHE A 160 -3.70 -0.55 9.62
C PHE A 160 -4.98 0.16 9.15
N GLY A 161 -4.85 1.25 8.39
CA GLY A 161 -6.00 1.95 7.82
C GLY A 161 -6.90 1.03 7.01
N ALA A 162 -6.34 0.16 6.17
CA ALA A 162 -7.10 -0.82 5.39
C ALA A 162 -7.79 -1.86 6.29
N ALA A 163 -7.15 -2.28 7.40
CA ALA A 163 -7.76 -3.19 8.37
C ALA A 163 -8.98 -2.56 9.06
N TYR A 164 -8.88 -1.30 9.51
CA TYR A 164 -10.01 -0.56 10.08
C TYR A 164 -11.14 -0.34 9.06
N GLU A 165 -10.80 0.05 7.83
CA GLU A 165 -11.80 0.23 6.78
C GLU A 165 -12.55 -1.07 6.50
N PHE A 166 -11.82 -2.18 6.36
CA PHE A 166 -12.44 -3.49 6.12
C PHE A 166 -13.30 -3.93 7.31
N LEU A 167 -12.83 -3.71 8.54
CA LEU A 167 -13.59 -3.98 9.76
C LEU A 167 -14.94 -3.25 9.76
N PHE A 168 -14.93 -1.93 9.52
CA PHE A 168 -16.15 -1.14 9.55
C PHE A 168 -17.08 -1.45 8.36
N ASN A 169 -16.52 -1.75 7.19
CA ASN A 169 -17.30 -2.23 6.06
C ASN A 169 -17.91 -3.61 6.36
N THR A 170 -17.16 -4.52 7.01
CA THR A 170 -17.69 -5.81 7.46
C THR A 170 -18.87 -5.62 8.42
N ALA A 171 -18.73 -4.74 9.42
CA ALA A 171 -19.83 -4.41 10.33
C ALA A 171 -21.07 -3.86 9.60
N TYR A 172 -20.85 -3.00 8.59
CA TYR A 172 -21.92 -2.47 7.75
C TYR A 172 -22.61 -3.58 6.93
N GLN A 173 -21.84 -4.49 6.32
CA GLN A 173 -22.36 -5.61 5.56
C GLN A 173 -23.10 -6.62 6.45
N LEU A 174 -22.60 -6.94 7.62
CA LEU A 174 -23.29 -7.78 8.60
C LEU A 174 -24.65 -7.20 8.98
N LYS A 175 -24.74 -5.88 9.20
CA LYS A 175 -26.02 -5.21 9.42
C LYS A 175 -26.95 -5.30 8.22
N LYS A 176 -26.45 -5.11 7.00
CA LYS A 176 -27.20 -5.20 5.76
C LYS A 176 -27.78 -6.60 5.53
N HIS A 177 -27.07 -7.64 5.96
CA HIS A 177 -27.50 -9.03 5.87
C HIS A 177 -28.31 -9.52 7.10
N GLY A 178 -28.61 -8.65 8.08
CA GLY A 178 -29.34 -9.02 9.28
C GLY A 178 -28.55 -9.94 10.24
N LEU A 179 -27.24 -9.88 10.20
CA LEU A 179 -26.34 -10.74 10.97
C LEU A 179 -25.64 -10.02 12.13
N ALA A 180 -25.83 -8.70 12.30
CA ALA A 180 -25.11 -7.89 13.27
C ALA A 180 -25.23 -8.40 14.73
N ASP A 181 -26.40 -8.89 15.13
CA ASP A 181 -26.66 -9.39 16.48
C ASP A 181 -26.33 -10.90 16.65
N ARG A 182 -25.86 -11.56 15.59
CA ARG A 182 -25.58 -13.01 15.55
C ARG A 182 -24.12 -13.34 15.37
N VAL A 183 -23.31 -12.37 15.00
CA VAL A 183 -21.90 -12.51 14.69
C VAL A 183 -21.08 -11.67 15.66
N LYS A 184 -20.21 -12.31 16.41
CA LYS A 184 -19.19 -11.58 17.18
C LYS A 184 -18.11 -11.09 16.22
N LEU A 185 -17.89 -9.77 16.22
CA LEU A 185 -16.85 -9.13 15.42
C LEU A 185 -15.71 -8.67 16.30
N THR A 186 -14.50 -9.16 16.03
CA THR A 186 -13.29 -8.83 16.77
C THR A 186 -12.28 -8.12 15.88
N TYR A 187 -11.70 -7.04 16.37
CA TYR A 187 -10.54 -6.36 15.77
C TYR A 187 -9.26 -6.81 16.45
N LEU A 188 -8.33 -7.37 15.69
CA LEU A 188 -7.03 -7.85 16.14
C LEU A 188 -5.92 -6.98 15.56
N THR A 189 -5.07 -6.37 16.39
CA THR A 189 -4.02 -5.50 15.89
C THR A 189 -2.73 -5.59 16.71
N SER A 190 -1.61 -5.48 16.01
CA SER A 190 -0.30 -5.32 16.64
C SER A 190 -0.03 -3.91 17.16
N GLU A 191 -0.89 -2.95 16.84
CA GLU A 191 -0.77 -1.58 17.35
C GLU A 191 -0.76 -1.57 18.89
N PRO A 192 0.08 -0.70 19.52
CA PRO A 192 0.11 -0.59 20.97
C PRO A 192 -1.20 -0.02 21.54
N GLU A 193 -1.85 0.89 20.80
CA GLU A 193 -3.16 1.46 21.09
C GLU A 193 -3.96 1.60 19.79
N LEU A 194 -5.28 1.66 19.90
CA LEU A 194 -6.17 1.90 18.76
C LEU A 194 -5.85 3.26 18.10
N GLY A 195 -5.74 3.25 16.78
CA GLY A 195 -5.49 4.49 16.04
C GLY A 195 -4.04 4.94 16.02
N HIS A 196 -3.10 4.07 16.37
CA HIS A 196 -1.68 4.30 16.08
C HIS A 196 -1.42 4.36 14.57
N PHE A 197 -2.18 3.59 13.76
CA PHE A 197 -2.17 3.56 12.29
C PHE A 197 -0.79 3.30 11.64
N GLY A 198 0.22 2.94 12.40
CA GLY A 198 1.60 2.90 11.90
C GLY A 198 2.18 4.29 11.58
N ILE A 199 1.60 5.34 12.14
CA ILE A 199 2.04 6.74 12.00
C ILE A 199 2.31 7.42 13.35
N GLY A 200 2.27 6.68 14.46
CA GLY A 200 2.46 7.18 15.82
C GLY A 200 1.21 7.85 16.42
N GLY A 201 0.02 7.43 15.96
CA GLY A 201 -1.26 7.94 16.44
C GLY A 201 -1.59 9.36 16.00
N LEU A 202 -2.77 9.81 16.40
CA LEU A 202 -3.27 11.17 16.19
C LEU A 202 -3.97 11.64 17.47
N PRO A 203 -4.04 12.95 17.74
CA PRO A 203 -4.78 13.46 18.90
C PRO A 203 -6.21 12.92 18.92
N HIS A 204 -6.62 12.38 20.08
CA HIS A 204 -7.93 11.76 20.31
C HIS A 204 -8.26 10.52 19.45
N GLY A 205 -7.28 9.97 18.68
CA GLY A 205 -7.50 8.83 17.78
C GLY A 205 -7.98 7.58 18.52
N GLU A 206 -7.29 7.21 19.58
CA GLU A 206 -7.64 6.06 20.43
C GLU A 206 -9.06 6.18 21.02
N THR A 207 -9.37 7.33 21.62
CA THR A 207 -10.68 7.59 22.21
C THR A 207 -11.79 7.50 21.16
N LEU A 208 -11.61 8.13 20.00
CA LEU A 208 -12.60 8.16 18.93
C LEU A 208 -12.86 6.76 18.37
N LEU A 209 -11.80 6.01 18.07
CA LEU A 209 -11.92 4.64 17.58
C LEU A 209 -12.52 3.70 18.62
N GLY A 210 -12.09 3.82 19.88
CA GLY A 210 -12.67 3.05 20.97
C GLY A 210 -14.17 3.29 21.12
N MET A 211 -14.63 4.55 20.97
CA MET A 211 -16.07 4.88 20.96
C MET A 211 -16.79 4.22 19.77
N PHE A 212 -16.23 4.29 18.57
CA PHE A 212 -16.85 3.67 17.38
C PHE A 212 -16.93 2.15 17.49
N LEU A 213 -15.86 1.50 17.95
CA LEU A 213 -15.87 0.06 18.16
C LEU A 213 -16.92 -0.33 19.22
N LYS A 214 -16.94 0.36 20.34
CA LYS A 214 -17.93 0.12 21.40
C LYS A 214 -19.36 0.31 20.92
N GLN A 215 -19.64 1.37 20.15
CA GLN A 215 -20.97 1.65 19.59
C GLN A 215 -21.44 0.52 18.65
N LYS A 216 -20.51 -0.15 17.98
CA LYS A 216 -20.80 -1.25 17.05
C LYS A 216 -20.70 -2.64 17.72
N GLY A 217 -20.43 -2.72 19.02
CA GLY A 217 -20.24 -3.98 19.74
C GLY A 217 -18.99 -4.77 19.31
N ILE A 218 -17.98 -4.09 18.76
CA ILE A 218 -16.74 -4.71 18.29
C ILE A 218 -15.74 -4.79 19.44
N GLU A 219 -15.25 -5.99 19.73
CA GLU A 219 -14.13 -6.19 20.65
C GLU A 219 -12.80 -5.86 19.96
N ALA A 220 -11.87 -5.24 20.67
CA ALA A 220 -10.53 -4.94 20.15
C ALA A 220 -9.45 -5.58 21.02
N ILE A 221 -8.43 -6.13 20.35
CA ILE A 221 -7.25 -6.73 20.97
C ILE A 221 -6.03 -6.05 20.37
N THR A 222 -5.38 -5.20 21.16
CA THR A 222 -4.15 -4.47 20.79
C THR A 222 -2.89 -5.21 21.27
N ASN A 223 -1.71 -4.81 20.82
CA ASN A 223 -0.42 -5.47 21.11
C ASN A 223 -0.43 -6.97 20.78
N ALA A 224 -1.28 -7.40 19.86
CA ALA A 224 -1.45 -8.79 19.53
C ALA A 224 -0.34 -9.28 18.60
N SER A 225 0.12 -10.50 18.84
CA SER A 225 1.01 -11.23 17.96
C SER A 225 0.38 -12.59 17.64
N VAL A 226 0.24 -12.88 16.33
CA VAL A 226 -0.33 -14.12 15.82
C VAL A 226 0.76 -15.19 15.79
N GLU A 227 0.51 -16.34 16.38
CA GLU A 227 1.41 -17.49 16.33
C GLU A 227 1.14 -18.31 15.06
N TYR A 228 -0.13 -18.69 14.85
CA TYR A 228 -0.60 -19.35 13.62
C TYR A 228 -2.11 -19.17 13.44
N VAL A 229 -2.60 -19.53 12.26
CA VAL A 229 -4.04 -19.55 11.92
C VAL A 229 -4.41 -20.93 11.45
N ASP A 230 -5.22 -21.66 12.21
CA ASP A 230 -5.80 -22.91 11.75
C ASP A 230 -7.17 -22.72 11.10
N SER A 231 -7.88 -23.80 10.79
CA SER A 231 -9.17 -23.75 10.08
C SER A 231 -10.34 -23.23 10.93
N VAL A 232 -10.17 -23.04 12.24
CA VAL A 232 -11.24 -22.69 13.18
C VAL A 232 -10.88 -21.55 14.12
N ALA A 233 -9.59 -21.25 14.30
CA ALA A 233 -9.14 -20.23 15.24
C ALA A 233 -7.82 -19.56 14.81
N ILE A 234 -7.60 -18.35 15.33
CA ILE A 234 -6.31 -17.67 15.34
C ILE A 234 -5.70 -17.86 16.72
N ARG A 235 -4.53 -18.51 16.79
CA ARG A 235 -3.73 -18.63 18.01
C ARG A 235 -2.84 -17.40 18.15
N LEU A 236 -2.92 -16.76 19.32
CA LEU A 236 -2.02 -15.69 19.71
C LEU A 236 -0.83 -16.23 20.52
N THR A 237 0.29 -15.52 20.47
CA THR A 237 1.51 -15.90 21.22
C THR A 237 1.34 -15.86 22.74
N ASP A 238 0.31 -15.18 23.24
CA ASP A 238 -0.05 -15.17 24.66
C ASP A 238 -0.96 -16.34 25.09
N GLY A 239 -1.23 -17.26 24.18
CA GLY A 239 -2.00 -18.48 24.41
C GLY A 239 -3.51 -18.35 24.19
N ARG A 240 -4.03 -17.19 23.82
CA ARG A 240 -5.45 -17.02 23.50
C ARG A 240 -5.78 -17.62 22.14
N ASP A 241 -6.96 -18.23 22.04
CA ASP A 241 -7.57 -18.65 20.78
C ASP A 241 -8.74 -17.74 20.41
N LEU A 242 -8.76 -17.26 19.20
CA LEU A 242 -9.85 -16.46 18.64
C LEU A 242 -10.57 -17.28 17.58
N PRO A 243 -11.70 -17.89 17.89
CA PRO A 243 -12.45 -18.67 16.92
C PRO A 243 -13.01 -17.75 15.84
N PHE A 244 -13.11 -18.27 14.59
CA PHE A 244 -13.67 -17.54 13.47
C PHE A 244 -14.31 -18.46 12.42
N ALA A 245 -15.30 -17.93 11.72
CA ALA A 245 -15.83 -18.49 10.48
C ALA A 245 -15.37 -17.69 9.25
N PHE A 246 -14.97 -16.43 9.45
CA PHE A 246 -14.32 -15.59 8.45
C PHE A 246 -13.23 -14.73 9.11
N SER A 247 -12.06 -14.67 8.50
CA SER A 247 -10.98 -13.81 8.97
C SER A 247 -10.24 -13.15 7.83
N MET A 248 -9.99 -11.83 7.98
CA MET A 248 -9.12 -11.05 7.10
C MET A 248 -8.04 -10.35 7.93
N LEU A 249 -6.80 -10.65 7.63
CA LEU A 249 -5.64 -10.08 8.32
C LEU A 249 -4.69 -9.43 7.31
N ILE A 250 -4.24 -8.22 7.60
CA ILE A 250 -3.17 -7.54 6.85
C ILE A 250 -1.82 -8.06 7.35
N PRO A 251 -1.00 -8.69 6.49
CA PRO A 251 0.34 -9.14 6.84
C PRO A 251 1.36 -8.00 6.80
N PRO A 252 2.60 -8.23 7.26
CA PRO A 252 3.73 -7.37 6.93
C PRO A 252 3.98 -7.35 5.42
N PHE A 253 4.53 -6.24 4.96
CA PHE A 253 5.06 -6.11 3.61
C PHE A 253 6.57 -6.21 3.64
N VAL A 254 7.14 -6.88 2.65
CA VAL A 254 8.58 -6.91 2.37
C VAL A 254 8.82 -6.43 0.94
N GLY A 255 10.00 -5.90 0.66
CA GLY A 255 10.40 -5.53 -0.69
C GLY A 255 10.57 -6.77 -1.57
N ARG A 256 10.78 -6.55 -2.86
CA ARG A 256 10.97 -7.66 -3.81
C ARG A 256 12.32 -8.34 -3.60
N ARG A 257 12.32 -9.66 -3.65
CA ARG A 257 13.53 -10.48 -3.58
C ARG A 257 14.59 -10.06 -4.61
N LEU A 258 14.18 -9.70 -5.82
CA LEU A 258 15.04 -9.15 -6.87
C LEU A 258 15.91 -7.98 -6.36
N ILE A 259 15.34 -7.10 -5.54
CA ILE A 259 16.04 -5.92 -5.01
C ILE A 259 17.06 -6.33 -3.92
N ALA A 260 16.70 -7.28 -3.07
CA ALA A 260 17.66 -7.83 -2.09
C ALA A 260 18.84 -8.53 -2.77
N GLU A 261 18.58 -9.34 -3.81
CA GLU A 261 19.59 -10.11 -4.55
C GLU A 261 20.50 -9.22 -5.43
N SER A 262 20.04 -8.04 -5.83
CA SER A 262 20.83 -7.10 -6.64
C SER A 262 21.88 -6.30 -5.84
N GLY A 263 21.84 -6.36 -4.52
CA GLY A 263 22.66 -5.51 -3.65
C GLY A 263 22.21 -4.05 -3.55
N LEU A 264 21.05 -3.70 -4.13
CA LEU A 264 20.44 -2.37 -4.02
C LEU A 264 19.63 -2.19 -2.74
N GLY A 265 19.08 -3.28 -2.22
CA GLY A 265 18.24 -3.29 -1.02
C GLY A 265 18.87 -4.03 0.16
N ASP A 266 18.22 -3.85 1.32
CA ASP A 266 18.50 -4.66 2.50
C ASP A 266 17.99 -6.11 2.33
N ALA A 267 18.17 -6.96 3.34
CA ALA A 267 17.73 -8.35 3.32
C ALA A 267 16.20 -8.52 3.14
N LYS A 268 15.43 -7.47 3.41
CA LYS A 268 13.98 -7.42 3.18
C LYS A 268 13.61 -6.80 1.83
N GLY A 269 14.58 -6.42 0.99
CA GLY A 269 14.35 -5.84 -0.33
C GLY A 269 13.94 -4.36 -0.32
N TYR A 270 14.26 -3.61 0.73
CA TYR A 270 14.05 -2.17 0.78
C TYR A 270 15.32 -1.40 0.44
N VAL A 271 15.20 -0.41 -0.44
CA VAL A 271 16.32 0.44 -0.85
C VAL A 271 16.49 1.60 0.13
N ALA A 272 17.68 1.73 0.73
CA ALA A 272 18.02 2.91 1.53
C ALA A 272 18.13 4.14 0.62
N VAL A 273 17.40 5.22 0.94
CA VAL A 273 17.32 6.43 0.13
C VAL A 273 17.63 7.69 0.93
N ARG A 274 18.12 8.71 0.21
CA ARG A 274 18.26 10.09 0.69
C ARG A 274 16.90 10.83 0.62
N PRO A 275 16.76 12.04 1.16
CA PRO A 275 15.53 12.85 0.99
C PRO A 275 15.16 13.15 -0.46
N THR A 276 16.11 13.05 -1.38
CA THR A 276 15.95 13.14 -2.85
C THR A 276 15.37 11.88 -3.48
N TYR A 277 15.17 10.81 -2.70
CA TYR A 277 14.84 9.44 -3.11
C TYR A 277 15.90 8.74 -3.97
N GLN A 278 17.11 9.32 -4.08
CA GLN A 278 18.28 8.58 -4.58
C GLN A 278 18.68 7.49 -3.60
N SER A 279 19.16 6.36 -4.12
CA SER A 279 19.85 5.35 -3.33
C SER A 279 21.05 5.97 -2.59
N THR A 280 21.30 5.51 -1.38
CA THR A 280 22.52 5.92 -0.64
C THR A 280 23.80 5.32 -1.23
N ALA A 281 23.68 4.26 -2.04
CA ALA A 281 24.81 3.54 -2.63
C ALA A 281 25.10 3.92 -4.09
N PHE A 282 24.06 4.32 -4.86
CA PHE A 282 24.16 4.61 -6.30
C PHE A 282 23.43 5.91 -6.63
N ASP A 283 24.16 6.89 -7.18
CA ASP A 283 23.61 8.21 -7.48
C ASP A 283 22.63 8.24 -8.68
N ASP A 284 22.63 7.22 -9.50
CA ASP A 284 21.79 7.03 -10.67
C ASP A 284 20.60 6.07 -10.43
N VAL A 285 20.43 5.59 -9.19
CA VAL A 285 19.33 4.72 -8.79
C VAL A 285 18.43 5.44 -7.79
N TYR A 286 17.13 5.40 -8.03
CA TYR A 286 16.09 5.96 -7.17
C TYR A 286 15.13 4.87 -6.71
N ALA A 287 14.51 5.04 -5.54
CA ALA A 287 13.45 4.15 -5.09
C ALA A 287 12.29 4.93 -4.47
N VAL A 288 11.06 4.53 -4.82
CA VAL A 288 9.84 5.21 -4.40
C VAL A 288 8.77 4.24 -3.90
N GLY A 289 7.85 4.75 -3.11
CA GLY A 289 6.76 3.97 -2.52
C GLY A 289 7.29 2.94 -1.53
N ILE A 290 6.68 1.75 -1.53
CA ILE A 290 7.02 0.70 -0.55
C ILE A 290 8.44 0.17 -0.75
N ALA A 291 9.00 0.24 -1.96
CA ALA A 291 10.37 -0.18 -2.22
C ALA A 291 11.44 0.66 -1.49
N ALA A 292 11.15 1.91 -1.17
CA ALA A 292 12.06 2.75 -0.38
C ALA A 292 12.01 2.39 1.11
N ALA A 293 13.17 2.28 1.75
CA ALA A 293 13.27 2.06 3.19
C ALA A 293 12.77 3.29 3.96
N VAL A 294 11.87 3.07 4.90
CA VAL A 294 11.42 4.09 5.86
C VAL A 294 11.47 3.50 7.26
N GLN A 295 12.25 4.09 8.14
CA GLN A 295 12.34 3.65 9.52
C GLN A 295 11.20 4.23 10.36
N ALA A 296 10.58 3.38 11.18
CA ALA A 296 9.65 3.83 12.20
C ALA A 296 10.41 4.58 13.31
N PRO A 297 9.96 5.78 13.72
CA PRO A 297 10.62 6.53 14.79
C PRO A 297 10.18 6.06 16.19
N TRP A 298 9.62 4.87 16.31
CA TRP A 298 9.14 4.28 17.57
C TRP A 298 9.61 2.83 17.73
N HIS A 299 9.57 2.38 18.97
CA HIS A 299 9.66 0.98 19.35
C HIS A 299 8.38 0.58 20.04
N THR A 300 7.70 -0.45 19.56
CA THR A 300 6.46 -0.97 20.13
C THR A 300 6.68 -2.39 20.65
N PRO A 301 5.95 -2.85 21.69
CA PRO A 301 6.10 -4.21 22.23
C PRO A 301 5.89 -5.28 21.15
N THR A 302 4.84 -5.12 20.32
CA THR A 302 4.64 -5.88 19.10
C THR A 302 5.04 -5.00 17.91
N PRO A 303 5.84 -5.49 16.95
CA PRO A 303 6.32 -4.66 15.83
C PRO A 303 5.18 -4.05 15.01
N VAL A 304 5.31 -2.75 14.70
CA VAL A 304 4.39 -1.96 13.88
C VAL A 304 5.17 -1.25 12.78
N GLY A 305 4.82 -1.49 11.53
CA GLY A 305 5.43 -0.86 10.37
C GLY A 305 4.84 0.52 10.04
N VAL A 306 5.47 1.21 9.07
CA VAL A 306 5.05 2.53 8.57
C VAL A 306 4.30 2.39 7.25
N PRO A 307 3.09 2.96 7.08
CA PRO A 307 2.33 2.89 5.85
C PRO A 307 2.93 3.78 4.76
N LYS A 308 3.25 3.18 3.61
CA LYS A 308 3.69 3.86 2.39
C LYS A 308 2.59 3.72 1.34
N THR A 309 1.48 4.43 1.54
CA THR A 309 0.26 4.35 0.71
C THR A 309 0.37 5.17 -0.58
N GLY A 310 -0.71 5.23 -1.37
CA GLY A 310 -0.71 5.84 -2.71
C GLY A 310 -0.25 7.29 -2.73
N PHE A 311 -0.86 8.17 -1.92
CA PHE A 311 -0.52 9.60 -1.91
C PHE A 311 0.95 9.89 -1.58
N PRO A 312 1.54 9.39 -0.47
CA PRO A 312 2.97 9.57 -0.23
C PRO A 312 3.84 8.97 -1.34
N THR A 313 3.41 7.85 -1.94
CA THR A 313 4.14 7.24 -3.06
C THR A 313 4.19 8.16 -4.29
N GLU A 314 3.09 8.88 -4.61
CA GLU A 314 3.09 9.88 -5.69
C GLU A 314 4.05 11.04 -5.39
N VAL A 315 4.04 11.57 -4.16
CA VAL A 315 4.98 12.63 -3.74
C VAL A 315 6.42 12.17 -3.95
N MET A 316 6.76 10.96 -3.48
CA MET A 316 8.10 10.38 -3.65
C MET A 316 8.47 10.26 -5.14
N ALA A 317 7.54 9.82 -5.98
CA ALA A 317 7.75 9.64 -7.41
C ALA A 317 8.00 10.97 -8.13
N HIS A 318 7.30 12.04 -7.78
CA HIS A 318 7.54 13.38 -8.31
C HIS A 318 8.90 13.92 -7.92
N VAL A 319 9.30 13.76 -6.65
CA VAL A 319 10.64 14.17 -6.18
C VAL A 319 11.74 13.42 -6.93
N ALA A 320 11.60 12.10 -7.07
CA ALA A 320 12.55 11.29 -7.83
C ALA A 320 12.65 11.71 -9.30
N ALA A 321 11.50 11.94 -9.96
CA ALA A 321 11.45 12.35 -11.37
C ALA A 321 12.13 13.70 -11.60
N LYS A 322 11.89 14.69 -10.76
CA LYS A 322 12.55 16.01 -10.83
C LYS A 322 14.06 15.90 -10.66
N ASN A 323 14.52 15.06 -9.72
CA ASN A 323 15.94 14.86 -9.48
C ASN A 323 16.63 14.11 -10.62
N VAL A 324 15.96 13.11 -11.23
CA VAL A 324 16.43 12.46 -12.46
C VAL A 324 16.53 13.48 -13.59
N ALA A 325 15.53 14.35 -13.75
CA ALA A 325 15.53 15.38 -14.77
C ALA A 325 16.66 16.41 -14.54
N ALA A 326 16.90 16.83 -13.30
CA ALA A 326 18.03 17.71 -12.94
C ALA A 326 19.37 17.07 -13.35
N GLN A 327 19.62 15.81 -12.97
CA GLN A 327 20.85 15.12 -13.35
C GLN A 327 21.03 15.00 -14.88
N ILE A 328 19.94 14.72 -15.63
CA ILE A 328 20.01 14.65 -17.10
C ILE A 328 20.39 16.01 -17.71
N ARG A 329 19.96 17.12 -17.10
CA ARG A 329 20.34 18.50 -17.47
C ARG A 329 21.74 18.88 -17.00
N GLY A 330 22.45 18.01 -16.24
CA GLY A 330 23.77 18.31 -15.69
C GLY A 330 23.72 19.12 -14.38
N GLU A 331 22.56 19.16 -13.73
CA GLU A 331 22.31 19.84 -12.46
C GLU A 331 22.44 18.86 -11.30
N THR A 332 22.71 19.37 -10.09
CA THR A 332 22.71 18.55 -8.86
C THR A 332 21.29 18.33 -8.39
N PRO A 333 20.89 17.09 -8.02
CA PRO A 333 19.62 16.81 -7.36
C PRO A 333 19.44 17.68 -6.11
N SER A 334 18.36 18.44 -6.06
CA SER A 334 18.09 19.39 -4.98
C SER A 334 16.65 19.38 -4.49
N GLU A 335 15.77 18.67 -5.20
CA GLU A 335 14.41 18.48 -4.72
C GLU A 335 14.43 17.47 -3.57
N GLU A 336 14.05 17.91 -2.39
CA GLU A 336 14.08 17.08 -1.17
C GLU A 336 12.71 17.05 -0.52
N HIS A 337 12.27 15.87 -0.09
CA HIS A 337 11.07 15.72 0.72
C HIS A 337 11.19 14.46 1.57
N GLU A 338 11.54 14.62 2.85
CA GLU A 338 11.60 13.48 3.74
C GLU A 338 10.21 12.86 3.91
N PHE A 339 10.14 11.53 3.92
CA PHE A 339 8.87 10.81 4.09
C PHE A 339 8.10 11.24 5.33
N LYS A 340 8.80 11.50 6.45
CA LYS A 340 8.18 11.96 7.70
C LYS A 340 7.42 13.28 7.56
N ASP A 341 7.87 14.16 6.64
CA ASP A 341 7.32 15.50 6.43
C ASP A 341 6.22 15.55 5.37
N ILE A 342 5.96 14.47 4.65
CA ILE A 342 4.80 14.34 3.75
C ILE A 342 3.52 14.46 4.59
N LYS A 343 2.54 15.22 4.12
CA LYS A 343 1.24 15.33 4.79
C LYS A 343 0.54 13.97 4.87
N ALA A 344 -0.05 13.66 6.01
CA ALA A 344 -0.94 12.51 6.10
C ALA A 344 -2.35 12.92 5.68
N VAL A 345 -2.80 12.37 4.56
CA VAL A 345 -4.17 12.52 4.05
C VAL A 345 -4.71 11.12 3.82
N CYS A 346 -5.72 10.74 4.57
CA CYS A 346 -6.38 9.45 4.42
C CYS A 346 -7.89 9.60 4.60
N VAL A 347 -8.64 8.81 3.87
CA VAL A 347 -10.09 8.74 4.00
C VAL A 347 -10.44 7.29 4.25
N MET A 348 -10.89 6.97 5.45
CA MET A 348 -11.37 5.65 5.83
C MET A 348 -12.89 5.58 5.65
N ASP A 349 -13.35 4.60 4.89
CA ASP A 349 -14.77 4.31 4.67
C ASP A 349 -15.32 3.32 5.70
N ALA A 350 -16.60 3.45 6.02
CA ALA A 350 -17.33 2.56 6.93
C ALA A 350 -18.69 2.12 6.36
N GLY A 351 -18.79 2.04 5.01
CA GLY A 351 -19.97 1.59 4.27
C GLY A 351 -20.92 2.70 3.84
N ASN A 352 -21.31 3.60 4.73
CA ASN A 352 -22.13 4.80 4.43
C ASN A 352 -21.70 6.00 5.28
N ASN A 353 -20.59 5.89 5.92
CA ASN A 353 -19.98 6.83 6.85
C ASN A 353 -18.46 6.65 6.74
N GLY A 354 -17.68 7.36 7.54
CA GLY A 354 -16.24 7.17 7.57
C GLY A 354 -15.52 8.20 8.43
N VAL A 355 -14.21 8.30 8.24
CA VAL A 355 -13.35 9.27 8.91
C VAL A 355 -12.35 9.83 7.91
N ILE A 356 -12.26 11.14 7.83
CA ILE A 356 -11.17 11.84 7.13
C ILE A 356 -10.05 12.06 8.14
N ILE A 357 -8.84 11.66 7.77
CA ILE A 357 -7.62 11.82 8.57
C ILE A 357 -6.74 12.85 7.87
N LEU A 358 -6.41 13.93 8.58
CA LEU A 358 -5.52 14.97 8.09
C LEU A 358 -4.42 15.21 9.13
N ALA A 359 -3.16 15.23 8.70
CA ALA A 359 -2.07 15.71 9.53
C ALA A 359 -1.04 16.47 8.72
N ASP A 360 -0.38 17.42 9.36
CA ASP A 360 0.66 18.25 8.74
C ASP A 360 1.90 17.44 8.35
N LYS A 361 2.13 16.30 9.02
CA LYS A 361 3.23 15.37 8.75
C LYS A 361 2.79 13.91 8.87
N MET A 362 3.42 13.04 8.08
CA MET A 362 3.18 11.60 8.13
C MET A 362 3.63 11.01 9.46
N LEU A 363 4.83 11.37 9.92
CA LEU A 363 5.40 10.84 11.16
C LEU A 363 5.63 11.95 12.20
N PRO A 364 5.65 11.62 13.50
CA PRO A 364 5.97 12.59 14.55
C PRO A 364 7.39 13.18 14.41
N PRO A 365 7.65 14.37 14.97
CA PRO A 365 6.72 15.23 15.69
C PRO A 365 5.76 16.00 14.77
N ARG A 366 4.48 16.02 15.10
CA ARG A 366 3.43 16.76 14.41
C ARG A 366 2.99 17.98 15.21
N ARG A 367 2.53 19.02 14.51
CA ARG A 367 1.86 20.19 15.13
C ARG A 367 0.35 20.05 15.10
N HIS A 368 -0.16 19.45 14.01
CA HIS A 368 -1.59 19.34 13.77
C HIS A 368 -1.96 17.92 13.30
N GLY A 369 -3.05 17.42 13.84
CA GLY A 369 -3.69 16.18 13.40
C GLY A 369 -5.18 16.27 13.68
N LEU A 370 -6.01 15.89 12.72
CA LEU A 370 -7.46 16.02 12.78
C LEU A 370 -8.12 14.75 12.26
N LEU A 371 -9.12 14.29 13.00
CA LEU A 371 -10.03 13.21 12.62
C LEU A 371 -11.43 13.81 12.44
N ILE A 372 -11.99 13.71 11.25
CA ILE A 372 -13.31 14.24 10.90
C ILE A 372 -14.23 13.08 10.57
N PRO A 373 -15.04 12.59 11.53
CA PRO A 373 -16.01 11.55 11.28
C PRO A 373 -17.24 12.12 10.56
N GLY A 374 -17.89 11.28 9.76
CA GLY A 374 -19.17 11.63 9.16
C GLY A 374 -19.40 11.02 7.77
N PRO A 375 -20.62 11.13 7.22
CA PRO A 375 -20.97 10.61 5.91
C PRO A 375 -20.21 11.26 4.76
N GLN A 376 -19.71 12.49 4.95
CA GLN A 376 -18.86 13.20 3.99
C GLN A 376 -17.57 12.43 3.67
N ALA A 377 -17.05 11.62 4.61
CA ALA A 377 -15.87 10.79 4.37
C ALA A 377 -16.17 9.70 3.32
N HIS A 378 -17.33 9.04 3.40
CA HIS A 378 -17.76 8.08 2.37
C HIS A 378 -17.86 8.73 0.98
N LEU A 379 -18.51 9.89 0.88
CA LEU A 379 -18.63 10.63 -0.38
C LEU A 379 -17.26 11.08 -0.92
N MET A 380 -16.37 11.53 -0.04
CA MET A 380 -15.00 11.90 -0.39
C MET A 380 -14.21 10.72 -0.92
N LYS A 381 -14.35 9.52 -0.30
CA LYS A 381 -13.70 8.29 -0.77
C LYS A 381 -14.15 7.93 -2.19
N LEU A 382 -15.46 7.98 -2.46
CA LEU A 382 -16.02 7.74 -3.80
C LEU A 382 -15.53 8.76 -4.83
N ALA A 383 -15.51 10.05 -4.47
CA ALA A 383 -15.01 11.10 -5.35
C ALA A 383 -13.51 10.95 -5.63
N PHE A 384 -12.73 10.63 -4.60
CA PHE A 384 -11.29 10.41 -4.71
C PHE A 384 -10.96 9.22 -5.62
N GLU A 385 -11.66 8.09 -5.48
CA GLU A 385 -11.51 6.93 -6.36
C GLU A 385 -11.71 7.31 -7.83
N LYS A 386 -12.85 7.96 -8.15
CA LYS A 386 -13.18 8.36 -9.52
C LYS A 386 -12.19 9.36 -10.08
N TYR A 387 -11.84 10.37 -9.29
CA TYR A 387 -10.86 11.38 -9.67
C TYR A 387 -9.50 10.76 -9.94
N PHE A 388 -9.00 9.92 -9.03
CA PHE A 388 -7.69 9.32 -9.13
C PHE A 388 -7.59 8.38 -10.35
N LEU A 389 -8.58 7.51 -10.55
CA LEU A 389 -8.64 6.64 -11.72
C LEU A 389 -8.72 7.44 -13.02
N TRP A 390 -9.49 8.52 -13.04
CA TRP A 390 -9.61 9.40 -14.20
C TRP A 390 -8.26 10.09 -14.51
N LYS A 391 -7.62 10.72 -13.51
CA LYS A 391 -6.34 11.40 -13.74
C LYS A 391 -5.26 10.43 -14.21
N SER A 392 -5.20 9.24 -13.60
CA SER A 392 -4.19 8.23 -13.94
C SER A 392 -4.40 7.63 -15.33
N ARG A 393 -5.64 7.36 -15.72
CA ARG A 393 -5.98 6.87 -17.08
C ARG A 393 -5.64 7.87 -18.19
N ASN A 394 -5.61 9.16 -17.88
CA ASN A 394 -5.28 10.22 -18.84
C ASN A 394 -3.82 10.72 -18.69
N GLY A 395 -3.03 10.11 -17.81
CA GLY A 395 -1.64 10.52 -17.61
C GLY A 395 -1.47 11.91 -16.98
N TYR A 396 -2.47 12.45 -16.30
CA TYR A 396 -2.45 13.80 -15.73
C TYR A 396 -1.72 13.82 -14.36
N VAL A 397 -0.45 13.48 -14.35
CA VAL A 397 0.34 13.36 -13.10
C VAL A 397 0.60 14.67 -12.38
N ASN A 398 0.50 15.82 -13.05
CA ASN A 398 0.71 17.13 -12.43
C ASN A 398 -0.55 17.66 -11.72
N LEU A 399 -1.68 16.98 -11.84
CA LEU A 399 -2.87 17.29 -11.03
C LEU A 399 -2.71 16.73 -9.61
N PRO A 400 -3.20 17.47 -8.58
CA PRO A 400 -3.07 17.08 -7.19
C PRO A 400 -3.72 15.73 -6.85
#